data_e5961096da0bb5c8c918420e096a8c71
#
_entry.id   e5961096da0bb5c8c918420e096a8c71
#
_cell.length_a   1.000
_cell.length_b   1.000
_cell.length_c   1.000
_cell.angle_alpha   90.00
_cell.angle_beta   90.00
_cell.angle_gamma   90.00
#
_symmetry.space_group_name_H-M   'P 1'
#
loop_
_entity.id
_entity.type
_entity.pdbx_description
1 polymer ?
#
loop_
_entity_poly.entity_id
_entity_poly.type
_entity_poly.pdbx_seq_one_letter_code
_entity_poly.pdbx_strand_id
1 'polypeptide(L)'
;MKKVLVWLSGWVDSAVSAYLLKKDWFDVTAWFMINYLAPEGEYCPTKEDLDEAKKVADFLEIPFFTFDYRKEYSAKVLDYMYDGYQKGITPNPDIMCNSEVKFKVFLDEALEHWFDYIAMWHYAQIVEENWIFFLKKWVDEEKDQSYFLAWLNQEQLSKAIFPIWNLKKSEVRKIAAEIGLPNAKRKDSQWICFVWKVDLTKFLEKKINPKPWLIVDASGKILWQHKWVFYYTIWQRKWLEIGGLKEPIFVIKKDIEKNILTVGTSSDLELYSDYLELKNIHFLSKEISLPFEAKVKIRYRQSDQKAILDINPDWKYFVKFENKQRAIASWQICAFYDENDFLLASWVID
;
A
#
# COMPACT_ATOMS: atom_id res chain seq x y z
N MET A 1 -12.99 -26.29 16.47
CA MET A 1 -13.10 -25.21 15.46
C MET A 1 -11.82 -24.40 15.52
N LYS A 2 -11.25 -23.99 14.38
CA LYS A 2 -10.11 -23.09 14.38
C LYS A 2 -10.56 -21.68 14.73
N LYS A 3 -9.80 -21.00 15.57
CA LYS A 3 -10.10 -19.64 16.03
C LYS A 3 -9.49 -18.62 15.09
N VAL A 4 -10.29 -17.68 14.61
CA VAL A 4 -9.86 -16.64 13.68
C VAL A 4 -10.19 -15.26 14.24
N LEU A 5 -9.15 -14.43 14.31
CA LEU A 5 -9.29 -13.03 14.63
C LEU A 5 -9.44 -12.22 13.35
N VAL A 6 -10.61 -11.63 13.11
CA VAL A 6 -10.83 -10.79 11.93
C VAL A 6 -10.68 -9.31 12.28
N TRP A 7 -9.90 -8.59 11.51
CA TRP A 7 -9.92 -7.14 11.60
C TRP A 7 -11.20 -6.61 10.94
N LEU A 8 -12.12 -6.10 11.73
CA LEU A 8 -13.37 -5.54 11.25
C LEU A 8 -13.27 -4.01 11.14
N SER A 9 -13.05 -3.51 9.94
CA SER A 9 -12.76 -2.09 9.67
C SER A 9 -14.01 -1.19 9.52
N GLY A 10 -15.21 -1.77 9.62
CA GLY A 10 -16.47 -1.06 9.35
C GLY A 10 -16.83 -0.95 7.86
N TRP A 11 -15.98 -1.41 6.95
CA TRP A 11 -16.20 -1.42 5.50
C TRP A 11 -16.77 -2.76 5.02
N VAL A 12 -17.40 -2.74 3.83
CA VAL A 12 -18.12 -3.90 3.26
C VAL A 12 -17.21 -5.12 3.12
N ASP A 13 -15.97 -4.94 2.68
CA ASP A 13 -15.04 -6.07 2.44
C ASP A 13 -14.72 -6.84 3.71
N SER A 14 -14.41 -6.14 4.80
CA SER A 14 -14.15 -6.78 6.11
C SER A 14 -15.42 -7.43 6.69
N ALA A 15 -16.58 -6.83 6.47
CA ALA A 15 -17.85 -7.38 6.92
C ALA A 15 -18.21 -8.70 6.20
N VAL A 16 -18.04 -8.74 4.87
CA VAL A 16 -18.24 -9.96 4.09
C VAL A 16 -17.18 -11.02 4.44
N SER A 17 -15.94 -10.62 4.67
CA SER A 17 -14.88 -11.53 5.13
C SER A 17 -15.26 -12.20 6.45
N ALA A 18 -15.76 -11.46 7.43
CA ALA A 18 -16.22 -12.01 8.71
C ALA A 18 -17.43 -12.96 8.54
N TYR A 19 -18.37 -12.59 7.68
CA TYR A 19 -19.51 -13.45 7.35
C TYR A 19 -19.09 -14.77 6.72
N LEU A 20 -18.18 -14.75 5.74
CA LEU A 20 -17.72 -15.96 5.06
C LEU A 20 -16.99 -16.89 6.02
N LEU A 21 -16.14 -16.37 6.91
CA LEU A 21 -15.48 -17.17 7.94
C LEU A 21 -16.48 -17.84 8.88
N LYS A 22 -17.51 -17.10 9.34
CA LYS A 22 -18.56 -17.69 10.18
C LYS A 22 -19.32 -18.79 9.42
N LYS A 23 -19.62 -18.56 8.15
CA LYS A 23 -20.26 -19.54 7.26
C LYS A 23 -19.41 -20.80 7.07
N ASP A 24 -18.10 -20.66 7.00
CA ASP A 24 -17.13 -21.75 6.83
C ASP A 24 -16.72 -22.41 8.16
N TRP A 25 -17.53 -22.20 9.22
CA TRP A 25 -17.39 -22.85 10.52
C TRP A 25 -16.08 -22.54 11.29
N PHE A 26 -15.56 -21.34 11.13
CA PHE A 26 -14.53 -20.83 12.04
C PHE A 26 -15.17 -20.25 13.31
N ASP A 27 -14.40 -20.29 14.42
CA ASP A 27 -14.70 -19.53 15.64
C ASP A 27 -14.18 -18.11 15.45
N VAL A 28 -15.06 -17.20 15.04
CA VAL A 28 -14.70 -15.84 14.60
C VAL A 28 -14.87 -14.84 15.72
N THR A 29 -13.80 -14.11 16.03
CA THR A 29 -13.82 -12.92 16.88
C THR A 29 -13.39 -11.71 16.05
N ALA A 30 -14.06 -10.59 16.22
CA ALA A 30 -13.76 -9.36 15.51
C ALA A 30 -13.02 -8.37 16.42
N TRP A 31 -11.95 -7.74 15.88
CA TRP A 31 -11.29 -6.62 16.50
C TRP A 31 -11.32 -5.40 15.59
N PHE A 32 -11.53 -4.23 16.20
CA PHE A 32 -11.37 -2.95 15.55
C PHE A 32 -10.11 -2.27 16.08
N MET A 33 -9.20 -1.91 15.17
CA MET A 33 -7.94 -1.26 15.51
C MET A 33 -8.09 0.26 15.46
N ILE A 34 -7.86 0.93 16.57
CA ILE A 34 -7.78 2.39 16.64
C ILE A 34 -6.33 2.80 16.33
N ASN A 35 -6.06 3.13 15.08
CA ASN A 35 -4.71 3.48 14.62
C ASN A 35 -4.47 5.00 14.59
N TYR A 36 -5.52 5.78 14.46
CA TYR A 36 -5.44 7.23 14.42
C TYR A 36 -6.73 7.85 14.96
N LEU A 37 -6.59 8.90 15.74
CA LEU A 37 -7.69 9.80 16.11
C LEU A 37 -7.31 11.20 15.72
N ALA A 38 -8.22 11.90 15.01
CA ALA A 38 -8.04 13.29 14.70
C ALA A 38 -8.06 14.14 16.00
N PRO A 39 -7.34 15.27 16.04
CA PRO A 39 -7.44 16.24 17.13
C PRO A 39 -8.88 16.68 17.39
N GLU A 40 -9.13 17.15 18.61
CA GLU A 40 -10.45 17.63 19.01
C GLU A 40 -10.90 18.77 18.07
N GLY A 41 -12.13 18.68 17.57
CA GLY A 41 -12.68 19.63 16.60
C GLY A 41 -12.40 19.31 15.13
N GLU A 42 -11.54 18.35 14.81
CA GLU A 42 -11.35 17.86 13.45
C GLU A 42 -12.27 16.65 13.18
N TYR A 43 -12.68 16.48 11.92
CA TYR A 43 -13.44 15.30 11.50
C TYR A 43 -12.61 14.02 11.67
N CYS A 44 -13.15 13.05 12.40
CA CYS A 44 -12.50 11.77 12.66
C CYS A 44 -13.36 10.61 12.16
N PRO A 45 -13.03 10.02 11.01
CA PRO A 45 -13.77 8.88 10.48
C PRO A 45 -13.67 7.61 11.32
N THR A 46 -12.64 7.50 12.18
CA THR A 46 -12.42 6.32 13.04
C THR A 46 -13.64 6.03 13.93
N LYS A 47 -14.33 7.06 14.42
CA LYS A 47 -15.55 6.88 15.23
C LYS A 47 -16.70 6.28 14.40
N GLU A 48 -16.92 6.80 13.19
CA GLU A 48 -17.93 6.28 12.27
C GLU A 48 -17.61 4.84 11.85
N ASP A 49 -16.33 4.56 11.56
CA ASP A 49 -15.86 3.23 11.18
C ASP A 49 -16.04 2.23 12.33
N LEU A 50 -15.75 2.64 13.57
CA LEU A 50 -15.98 1.84 14.78
C LEU A 50 -17.47 1.51 14.99
N ASP A 51 -18.34 2.52 14.85
CA ASP A 51 -19.79 2.31 15.00
C ASP A 51 -20.32 1.35 13.94
N GLU A 52 -19.88 1.47 12.70
CA GLU A 52 -20.25 0.54 11.63
C GLU A 52 -19.69 -0.87 11.87
N ALA A 53 -18.44 -0.99 12.32
CA ALA A 53 -17.84 -2.28 12.67
C ALA A 53 -18.65 -2.98 13.78
N LYS A 54 -19.04 -2.24 14.82
CA LYS A 54 -19.87 -2.77 15.91
C LYS A 54 -21.22 -3.25 15.42
N LYS A 55 -21.94 -2.47 14.60
CA LYS A 55 -23.22 -2.90 14.00
C LYS A 55 -23.08 -4.18 13.20
N VAL A 56 -21.98 -4.34 12.44
CA VAL A 56 -21.69 -5.55 11.68
C VAL A 56 -21.44 -6.74 12.61
N ALA A 57 -20.66 -6.56 13.67
CA ALA A 57 -20.37 -7.61 14.63
C ALA A 57 -21.65 -8.07 15.36
N ASP A 58 -22.48 -7.12 15.80
CA ASP A 58 -23.78 -7.39 16.42
C ASP A 58 -24.72 -8.15 15.44
N PHE A 59 -24.78 -7.72 14.17
CA PHE A 59 -25.56 -8.40 13.13
C PHE A 59 -25.07 -9.83 12.86
N LEU A 60 -23.77 -10.03 12.85
CA LEU A 60 -23.17 -11.35 12.64
C LEU A 60 -23.14 -12.20 13.93
N GLU A 61 -23.54 -11.65 15.07
CA GLU A 61 -23.47 -12.30 16.38
C GLU A 61 -22.09 -12.88 16.68
N ILE A 62 -21.04 -12.07 16.49
CA ILE A 62 -19.65 -12.42 16.80
C ILE A 62 -19.09 -11.51 17.90
N PRO A 63 -18.21 -12.01 18.79
CA PRO A 63 -17.55 -11.18 19.79
C PRO A 63 -16.78 -10.03 19.14
N PHE A 64 -16.83 -8.84 19.75
CA PHE A 64 -16.23 -7.63 19.22
C PHE A 64 -15.43 -6.89 20.31
N PHE A 65 -14.19 -6.55 19.96
CA PHE A 65 -13.28 -5.81 20.84
C PHE A 65 -12.61 -4.65 20.08
N THR A 66 -12.09 -3.69 20.83
CA THR A 66 -11.33 -2.56 20.30
C THR A 66 -9.94 -2.53 20.91
N PHE A 67 -8.94 -2.24 20.10
CA PHE A 67 -7.56 -2.12 20.53
C PHE A 67 -6.97 -0.78 20.07
N ASP A 68 -6.18 -0.17 20.94
CA ASP A 68 -5.55 1.13 20.69
C ASP A 68 -4.10 0.92 20.25
N TYR A 69 -3.88 0.99 18.92
CA TYR A 69 -2.56 0.87 18.30
C TYR A 69 -1.99 2.20 17.79
N ARG A 70 -2.46 3.32 18.33
CA ARG A 70 -2.02 4.65 17.89
C ARG A 70 -0.52 4.86 18.06
N LYS A 71 0.09 4.30 19.10
CA LYS A 71 1.53 4.40 19.34
C LYS A 71 2.31 3.62 18.28
N GLU A 72 1.95 2.36 18.07
CA GLU A 72 2.59 1.45 17.11
C GLU A 72 2.44 1.97 15.69
N TYR A 73 1.23 2.42 15.32
CA TYR A 73 0.97 3.02 14.02
C TYR A 73 1.76 4.32 13.82
N SER A 74 1.82 5.18 14.82
CA SER A 74 2.63 6.40 14.75
C SER A 74 4.10 6.08 14.53
N ALA A 75 4.69 5.21 15.35
CA ALA A 75 6.11 4.89 15.28
C ALA A 75 6.51 4.13 14.00
N LYS A 76 5.66 3.20 13.52
CA LYS A 76 6.01 2.32 12.40
C LYS A 76 5.58 2.87 11.03
N VAL A 77 4.50 3.65 10.97
CA VAL A 77 3.93 4.12 9.70
C VAL A 77 4.06 5.63 9.54
N LEU A 78 3.62 6.42 10.54
CA LEU A 78 3.64 7.87 10.39
C LEU A 78 5.06 8.44 10.47
N ASP A 79 5.88 7.97 11.40
CA ASP A 79 7.27 8.44 11.52
C ASP A 79 8.09 8.03 10.29
N TYR A 80 7.92 6.79 9.77
CA TYR A 80 8.50 6.37 8.49
C TYR A 80 8.07 7.31 7.34
N MET A 81 6.79 7.70 7.31
CA MET A 81 6.28 8.61 6.28
C MET A 81 6.91 10.01 6.42
N TYR A 82 6.95 10.58 7.62
CA TYR A 82 7.55 11.89 7.88
C TYR A 82 9.04 11.91 7.55
N ASP A 83 9.79 10.92 8.02
CA ASP A 83 11.23 10.77 7.75
C ASP A 83 11.51 10.64 6.26
N GLY A 84 10.70 9.85 5.56
CA GLY A 84 10.80 9.70 4.12
C GLY A 84 10.62 11.04 3.39
N TYR A 85 9.53 11.75 3.68
CA TYR A 85 9.31 13.07 3.08
C TYR A 85 10.41 14.06 3.42
N GLN A 86 10.92 14.10 4.66
CA GLN A 86 12.04 14.97 5.04
C GLN A 86 13.33 14.69 4.27
N LYS A 87 13.51 13.46 3.83
CA LYS A 87 14.65 13.03 2.98
C LYS A 87 14.38 13.18 1.48
N GLY A 88 13.23 13.75 1.10
CA GLY A 88 12.81 13.90 -0.29
C GLY A 88 12.40 12.62 -0.99
N ILE A 89 12.18 11.58 -0.22
CA ILE A 89 11.76 10.26 -0.67
C ILE A 89 10.24 10.24 -0.81
N THR A 90 9.71 9.35 -1.64
CA THR A 90 8.27 9.08 -1.71
C THR A 90 7.98 7.76 -0.97
N PRO A 91 7.69 7.80 0.34
CA PRO A 91 7.44 6.58 1.13
C PRO A 91 6.15 5.88 0.69
N ASN A 92 6.05 4.57 0.99
CA ASN A 92 4.84 3.79 0.77
C ASN A 92 4.22 3.36 2.12
N PRO A 93 3.36 4.19 2.73
CA PRO A 93 2.78 3.91 4.04
C PRO A 93 1.85 2.69 4.03
N ASP A 94 1.25 2.32 2.89
CA ASP A 94 0.34 1.17 2.82
C ASP A 94 1.11 -0.15 2.97
N ILE A 95 2.29 -0.27 2.37
CA ILE A 95 3.16 -1.45 2.55
C ILE A 95 3.63 -1.53 4.00
N MET A 96 4.08 -0.42 4.58
CA MET A 96 4.48 -0.38 6.00
C MET A 96 3.34 -0.73 6.95
N CYS A 97 2.14 -0.21 6.69
CA CYS A 97 0.96 -0.55 7.48
C CYS A 97 0.64 -2.05 7.39
N ASN A 98 0.74 -2.65 6.20
CA ASN A 98 0.52 -4.08 6.05
C ASN A 98 1.60 -4.88 6.78
N SER A 99 2.89 -4.68 6.47
CA SER A 99 3.98 -5.49 7.02
C SER A 99 4.15 -5.32 8.54
N GLU A 100 4.06 -4.09 9.06
CA GLU A 100 4.45 -3.78 10.44
C GLU A 100 3.28 -3.67 11.42
N VAL A 101 2.07 -3.39 10.93
CA VAL A 101 0.89 -3.23 11.80
C VAL A 101 -0.08 -4.39 11.61
N LYS A 102 -0.62 -4.57 10.40
CA LYS A 102 -1.66 -5.58 10.15
C LYS A 102 -1.17 -7.01 10.28
N PHE A 103 0.00 -7.31 9.70
CA PHE A 103 0.54 -8.67 9.68
C PHE A 103 1.70 -8.88 10.68
N LYS A 104 1.96 -7.89 11.55
CA LYS A 104 2.89 -8.06 12.67
C LYS A 104 2.22 -7.77 13.98
N VAL A 105 1.99 -6.50 14.35
CA VAL A 105 1.40 -6.16 15.65
C VAL A 105 0.06 -6.88 15.87
N PHE A 106 -0.85 -6.83 14.88
CA PHE A 106 -2.14 -7.50 15.00
C PHE A 106 -2.03 -9.04 15.00
N LEU A 107 -1.06 -9.60 14.29
CA LEU A 107 -0.79 -11.04 14.32
C LEU A 107 -0.21 -11.46 15.68
N ASP A 108 0.78 -10.72 16.20
CA ASP A 108 1.40 -11.02 17.50
C ASP A 108 0.34 -11.04 18.59
N GLU A 109 -0.52 -10.03 18.64
CA GLU A 109 -1.67 -9.96 19.57
C GLU A 109 -2.64 -11.13 19.39
N ALA A 110 -2.95 -11.51 18.14
CA ALA A 110 -3.82 -12.64 17.87
C ALA A 110 -3.24 -13.94 18.44
N LEU A 111 -1.94 -14.16 18.24
CA LEU A 111 -1.25 -15.36 18.74
C LEU A 111 -1.16 -15.36 20.29
N GLU A 112 -0.92 -14.22 20.92
CA GLU A 112 -0.94 -14.08 22.38
C GLU A 112 -2.32 -14.39 22.99
N HIS A 113 -3.39 -14.12 22.25
CA HIS A 113 -4.77 -14.44 22.62
C HIS A 113 -5.27 -15.80 22.12
N TRP A 114 -4.35 -16.69 21.70
CA TRP A 114 -4.62 -18.07 21.29
C TRP A 114 -5.53 -18.21 20.06
N PHE A 115 -5.47 -17.26 19.13
CA PHE A 115 -6.06 -17.43 17.80
C PHE A 115 -5.12 -18.22 16.90
N ASP A 116 -5.67 -19.07 16.02
CA ASP A 116 -4.91 -19.86 15.07
C ASP A 116 -4.49 -19.03 13.85
N TYR A 117 -5.35 -18.07 13.46
CA TYR A 117 -5.21 -17.24 12.27
C TYR A 117 -5.70 -15.82 12.49
N ILE A 118 -5.17 -14.90 11.69
CA ILE A 118 -5.78 -13.59 11.45
C ILE A 118 -6.49 -13.58 10.09
N ALA A 119 -7.55 -12.78 9.95
CA ALA A 119 -8.21 -12.61 8.67
C ALA A 119 -8.29 -11.15 8.25
N MET A 120 -7.96 -10.92 6.97
CA MET A 120 -7.96 -9.63 6.31
C MET A 120 -8.77 -9.69 5.02
N TRP A 121 -9.20 -8.54 4.53
CA TRP A 121 -10.04 -8.41 3.33
C TRP A 121 -9.24 -8.08 2.06
N HIS A 122 -7.98 -8.50 2.00
CA HIS A 122 -7.16 -8.19 0.84
C HIS A 122 -7.57 -9.00 -0.38
N TYR A 123 -7.56 -8.33 -1.52
CA TYR A 123 -7.74 -8.93 -2.83
C TYR A 123 -6.39 -9.47 -3.33
N ALA A 124 -6.01 -10.60 -2.82
CA ALA A 124 -4.84 -11.39 -3.16
C ALA A 124 -5.11 -12.85 -2.75
N GLN A 125 -4.32 -13.79 -3.23
CA GLN A 125 -4.46 -15.21 -2.89
C GLN A 125 -3.24 -15.68 -2.10
N ILE A 126 -3.48 -16.46 -1.06
CA ILE A 126 -2.43 -17.25 -0.39
C ILE A 126 -2.61 -18.69 -0.84
N VAL A 127 -1.55 -19.28 -1.40
CA VAL A 127 -1.51 -20.66 -1.86
C VAL A 127 -0.43 -21.40 -1.07
N GLU A 128 -0.78 -22.52 -0.46
CA GLU A 128 0.15 -23.38 0.25
C GLU A 128 0.55 -24.57 -0.62
N GLU A 129 1.86 -24.76 -0.83
CA GLU A 129 2.44 -25.90 -1.52
C GLU A 129 3.66 -26.39 -0.73
N ASN A 130 3.64 -27.64 -0.27
CA ASN A 130 4.74 -28.26 0.48
C ASN A 130 5.22 -27.44 1.70
N TRP A 131 4.28 -26.88 2.47
CA TRP A 131 4.53 -26.03 3.65
C TRP A 131 5.20 -24.69 3.34
N ILE A 132 5.24 -24.31 2.07
CA ILE A 132 5.65 -22.98 1.62
C ILE A 132 4.40 -22.21 1.21
N PHE A 133 4.28 -20.97 1.69
CA PHE A 133 3.15 -20.09 1.42
C PHE A 133 3.54 -19.10 0.32
N PHE A 134 2.76 -19.11 -0.75
CA PHE A 134 2.93 -18.22 -1.89
C PHE A 134 1.84 -17.17 -1.88
N LEU A 135 2.22 -15.96 -2.23
CA LEU A 135 1.26 -14.88 -2.48
C LEU A 135 1.05 -14.77 -3.99
N LYS A 136 -0.20 -14.81 -4.43
CA LYS A 136 -0.58 -14.73 -5.82
C LYS A 136 -1.47 -13.53 -6.07
N LYS A 137 -1.36 -12.92 -7.28
CA LYS A 137 -2.27 -11.86 -7.71
C LYS A 137 -3.73 -12.33 -7.65
N TRP A 138 -4.59 -11.35 -7.47
CA TRP A 138 -6.02 -11.58 -7.57
C TRP A 138 -6.48 -11.65 -9.03
N VAL A 139 -7.69 -12.22 -9.23
CA VAL A 139 -8.30 -12.47 -10.56
C VAL A 139 -8.67 -11.20 -11.33
N ASP A 140 -8.79 -10.06 -10.65
CA ASP A 140 -9.09 -8.75 -11.25
C ASP A 140 -7.87 -7.82 -11.06
N GLU A 141 -7.09 -7.64 -12.12
CA GLU A 141 -5.84 -6.87 -12.08
C GLU A 141 -6.03 -5.41 -11.65
N GLU A 142 -7.22 -4.82 -11.89
CA GLU A 142 -7.50 -3.43 -11.49
C GLU A 142 -7.61 -3.24 -9.97
N LYS A 143 -7.91 -4.33 -9.25
CA LYS A 143 -8.11 -4.35 -7.81
C LYS A 143 -7.11 -5.22 -7.06
N ASP A 144 -6.20 -5.87 -7.77
CA ASP A 144 -5.16 -6.71 -7.18
C ASP A 144 -4.35 -5.93 -6.13
N GLN A 145 -4.26 -6.47 -4.92
CA GLN A 145 -3.58 -5.85 -3.79
C GLN A 145 -2.30 -6.59 -3.38
N SER A 146 -1.86 -7.59 -4.14
CA SER A 146 -0.64 -8.33 -3.87
C SER A 146 0.60 -7.43 -3.76
N TYR A 147 0.65 -6.35 -4.54
CA TYR A 147 1.69 -5.33 -4.47
C TYR A 147 1.86 -4.72 -3.06
N PHE A 148 0.77 -4.47 -2.35
CA PHE A 148 0.82 -3.92 -0.99
C PHE A 148 1.20 -4.93 0.09
N LEU A 149 1.24 -6.20 -0.28
CA LEU A 149 1.60 -7.32 0.59
C LEU A 149 3.03 -7.84 0.31
N ALA A 150 3.78 -7.13 -0.52
CA ALA A 150 5.07 -7.56 -1.04
C ALA A 150 6.17 -7.71 0.04
N TRP A 151 5.96 -7.21 1.25
CA TRP A 151 6.89 -7.33 2.37
C TRP A 151 6.45 -8.33 3.44
N LEU A 152 5.43 -9.13 3.16
CA LEU A 152 5.05 -10.22 4.07
C LEU A 152 6.09 -11.35 4.01
N ASN A 153 6.25 -12.06 5.11
CA ASN A 153 7.12 -13.22 5.22
C ASN A 153 6.32 -14.53 5.35
N GLN A 154 7.01 -15.67 5.38
CA GLN A 154 6.39 -16.99 5.46
C GLN A 154 5.56 -17.19 6.72
N GLU A 155 6.03 -16.69 7.87
CA GLU A 155 5.31 -16.78 9.14
C GLU A 155 3.98 -16.02 9.03
N GLN A 156 4.01 -14.78 8.55
CA GLN A 156 2.82 -13.93 8.37
C GLN A 156 1.83 -14.55 7.38
N LEU A 157 2.31 -15.06 6.26
CA LEU A 157 1.47 -15.73 5.26
C LEU A 157 0.82 -16.99 5.80
N SER A 158 1.57 -17.81 6.58
CA SER A 158 1.06 -19.06 7.16
C SER A 158 -0.08 -18.86 8.16
N LYS A 159 -0.20 -17.66 8.72
CA LYS A 159 -1.19 -17.29 9.73
C LYS A 159 -2.29 -16.37 9.22
N ALA A 160 -2.26 -16.02 7.93
CA ALA A 160 -3.21 -15.09 7.32
C ALA A 160 -4.26 -15.81 6.47
N ILE A 161 -5.50 -15.31 6.51
CA ILE A 161 -6.59 -15.75 5.63
C ILE A 161 -7.16 -14.53 4.91
N PHE A 162 -7.39 -14.65 3.61
CA PHE A 162 -8.09 -13.65 2.79
C PHE A 162 -9.42 -14.22 2.30
N PRO A 163 -10.52 -14.08 3.06
CA PRO A 163 -11.77 -14.80 2.77
C PRO A 163 -12.44 -14.44 1.44
N ILE A 164 -12.12 -13.26 0.89
CA ILE A 164 -12.71 -12.76 -0.36
C ILE A 164 -11.80 -12.93 -1.58
N TRP A 165 -10.74 -13.72 -1.46
CA TRP A 165 -9.71 -13.88 -2.49
C TRP A 165 -10.22 -14.34 -3.85
N ASN A 166 -11.34 -15.10 -3.89
CA ASN A 166 -11.93 -15.66 -5.10
C ASN A 166 -13.17 -14.90 -5.60
N LEU A 167 -13.53 -13.80 -4.94
CA LEU A 167 -14.74 -13.03 -5.24
C LEU A 167 -14.39 -11.70 -5.92
N LYS A 168 -15.06 -11.39 -7.02
CA LYS A 168 -15.00 -10.04 -7.59
C LYS A 168 -15.66 -9.03 -6.65
N LYS A 169 -15.27 -7.77 -6.72
CA LYS A 169 -15.83 -6.71 -5.88
C LYS A 169 -17.37 -6.59 -6.01
N SER A 170 -17.90 -6.81 -7.20
CA SER A 170 -19.36 -6.85 -7.44
C SER A 170 -20.04 -7.99 -6.69
N GLU A 171 -19.39 -9.15 -6.59
CA GLU A 171 -19.91 -10.31 -5.86
C GLU A 171 -19.87 -10.07 -4.35
N VAL A 172 -18.79 -9.47 -3.83
CA VAL A 172 -18.72 -9.05 -2.42
C VAL A 172 -19.87 -8.11 -2.07
N ARG A 173 -20.16 -7.12 -2.92
CA ARG A 173 -21.29 -6.21 -2.71
C ARG A 173 -22.65 -6.90 -2.84
N LYS A 174 -22.79 -7.86 -3.75
CA LYS A 174 -23.99 -8.66 -3.89
C LYS A 174 -24.24 -9.49 -2.64
N ILE A 175 -23.24 -10.21 -2.13
CA ILE A 175 -23.33 -10.96 -0.86
C ILE A 175 -23.76 -10.03 0.28
N ALA A 176 -23.10 -8.88 0.44
CA ALA A 176 -23.45 -7.92 1.49
C ALA A 176 -24.91 -7.47 1.44
N ALA A 177 -25.45 -7.24 0.23
CA ALA A 177 -26.84 -6.84 0.03
C ALA A 177 -27.82 -8.00 0.29
N GLU A 178 -27.51 -9.20 -0.20
CA GLU A 178 -28.35 -10.40 -0.07
C GLU A 178 -28.54 -10.83 1.38
N ILE A 179 -27.48 -10.75 2.19
CA ILE A 179 -27.57 -11.10 3.61
C ILE A 179 -28.05 -9.93 4.49
N GLY A 180 -28.21 -8.73 3.93
CA GLY A 180 -28.71 -7.56 4.65
C GLY A 180 -27.70 -6.90 5.59
N LEU A 181 -26.37 -6.93 5.28
CA LEU A 181 -25.37 -6.28 6.11
C LEU A 181 -25.68 -4.79 6.35
N PRO A 182 -25.56 -4.29 7.59
CA PRO A 182 -25.89 -2.89 7.92
C PRO A 182 -25.15 -1.87 7.04
N ASN A 183 -23.91 -2.19 6.67
CA ASN A 183 -23.03 -1.33 5.88
C ASN A 183 -23.00 -1.65 4.36
N ALA A 184 -23.91 -2.50 3.85
CA ALA A 184 -23.91 -2.95 2.44
C ALA A 184 -23.91 -1.80 1.41
N LYS A 185 -24.53 -0.66 1.74
CA LYS A 185 -24.60 0.52 0.86
C LYS A 185 -23.42 1.48 1.00
N ARG A 186 -22.51 1.23 1.93
CA ARG A 186 -21.34 2.10 2.16
C ARG A 186 -20.42 2.10 0.93
N LYS A 187 -20.01 3.29 0.47
CA LYS A 187 -19.07 3.44 -0.66
C LYS A 187 -17.68 2.94 -0.26
N ASP A 188 -16.90 2.49 -1.25
CA ASP A 188 -15.52 2.04 -0.99
C ASP A 188 -14.63 3.16 -0.48
N SER A 189 -13.67 2.81 0.37
CA SER A 189 -12.56 3.69 0.72
C SER A 189 -11.70 4.00 -0.51
N GLN A 190 -11.34 5.27 -0.69
CA GLN A 190 -10.52 5.72 -1.83
C GLN A 190 -9.15 6.27 -1.41
N TRP A 191 -8.75 6.16 -0.14
CA TRP A 191 -7.62 6.88 0.44
C TRP A 191 -6.62 5.95 1.14
N ILE A 192 -5.45 6.50 1.50
CA ILE A 192 -4.41 5.85 2.32
C ILE A 192 -5.06 5.30 3.60
N CYS A 193 -4.68 4.08 4.01
CA CYS A 193 -5.19 3.42 5.20
C CYS A 193 -5.10 4.35 6.43
N PHE A 194 -6.25 4.61 7.08
CA PHE A 194 -6.41 5.39 8.33
C PHE A 194 -6.14 6.89 8.27
N VAL A 195 -5.54 7.43 7.23
CA VAL A 195 -5.34 8.89 7.03
C VAL A 195 -6.36 9.39 6.01
N TRP A 196 -7.63 9.35 6.38
CA TRP A 196 -8.79 9.66 5.54
C TRP A 196 -8.92 11.15 5.25
N LYS A 197 -9.20 11.50 3.98
CA LYS A 197 -9.58 12.86 3.55
C LYS A 197 -8.70 14.00 4.09
N VAL A 198 -7.53 13.69 4.61
CA VAL A 198 -6.58 14.68 5.07
C VAL A 198 -5.83 15.17 3.86
N ASP A 199 -5.77 16.48 3.68
CA ASP A 199 -4.84 17.09 2.77
C ASP A 199 -3.42 16.69 3.20
N LEU A 200 -2.74 15.86 2.41
CA LEU A 200 -1.42 15.35 2.73
C LEU A 200 -0.45 16.47 3.07
N THR A 201 -0.54 17.61 2.37
CA THR A 201 0.27 18.79 2.61
C THR A 201 0.04 19.32 4.03
N LYS A 202 -1.21 19.53 4.43
CA LYS A 202 -1.56 19.99 5.78
C LYS A 202 -1.16 18.98 6.85
N PHE A 203 -1.25 17.69 6.54
CA PHE A 203 -0.84 16.66 7.46
C PHE A 203 0.68 16.68 7.68
N LEU A 204 1.47 16.82 6.62
CA LEU A 204 2.92 16.93 6.70
C LEU A 204 3.35 18.23 7.39
N GLU A 205 2.66 19.35 7.18
CA GLU A 205 2.92 20.64 7.82
C GLU A 205 2.79 20.61 9.35
N LYS A 206 2.10 19.61 9.93
CA LYS A 206 2.05 19.43 11.39
C LYS A 206 3.42 19.13 12.03
N LYS A 207 4.33 18.49 11.28
CA LYS A 207 5.68 18.13 11.77
C LYS A 207 6.81 18.72 10.92
N ILE A 208 6.50 19.18 9.72
CA ILE A 208 7.48 19.60 8.73
C ILE A 208 7.20 21.04 8.32
N ASN A 209 8.13 21.95 8.61
CA ASN A 209 8.00 23.36 8.23
C ASN A 209 8.25 23.55 6.73
N PRO A 210 7.29 24.08 5.95
CA PRO A 210 7.47 24.30 4.53
C PRO A 210 8.57 25.34 4.25
N LYS A 211 9.31 25.12 3.16
CA LYS A 211 10.31 26.05 2.64
C LYS A 211 10.01 26.35 1.17
N PRO A 212 9.24 27.39 0.85
CA PRO A 212 8.95 27.75 -0.53
C PRO A 212 10.22 28.06 -1.31
N TRP A 213 10.30 27.61 -2.56
CA TRP A 213 11.41 27.91 -3.47
C TRP A 213 10.99 27.76 -4.93
N LEU A 214 11.96 27.59 -5.83
CA LEU A 214 11.75 27.75 -7.25
C LEU A 214 11.29 26.44 -7.94
N ILE A 215 10.36 26.60 -8.88
CA ILE A 215 10.08 25.64 -9.94
C ILE A 215 10.75 26.15 -11.21
N VAL A 216 11.58 25.31 -11.82
CA VAL A 216 12.31 25.62 -13.05
C VAL A 216 11.97 24.61 -14.16
N ASP A 217 12.12 25.03 -15.41
CA ASP A 217 12.09 24.09 -16.54
C ASP A 217 13.45 23.36 -16.71
N ALA A 218 13.54 22.43 -17.67
CA ALA A 218 14.75 21.70 -17.97
C ALA A 218 15.96 22.57 -18.37
N SER A 219 15.71 23.81 -18.85
CA SER A 219 16.77 24.78 -19.18
C SER A 219 17.25 25.59 -17.95
N GLY A 220 16.58 25.43 -16.80
CA GLY A 220 16.85 26.22 -15.60
C GLY A 220 16.08 27.54 -15.51
N LYS A 221 15.20 27.84 -16.46
CA LYS A 221 14.35 29.03 -16.42
C LYS A 221 13.31 28.91 -15.32
N ILE A 222 13.19 29.94 -14.50
CA ILE A 222 12.19 30.00 -13.43
C ILE A 222 10.80 30.14 -14.02
N LEU A 223 9.90 29.20 -13.63
CA LEU A 223 8.49 29.21 -14.03
C LEU A 223 7.58 29.66 -12.92
N TRP A 224 7.82 29.23 -11.68
CA TRP A 224 6.95 29.50 -10.53
C TRP A 224 7.67 29.19 -9.21
N GLN A 225 6.92 29.20 -8.12
CA GLN A 225 7.38 28.79 -6.80
C GLN A 225 6.55 27.61 -6.29
N HIS A 226 7.18 26.67 -5.59
CA HIS A 226 6.52 25.58 -4.89
C HIS A 226 6.50 25.84 -3.38
N LYS A 227 5.58 25.17 -2.66
CA LYS A 227 5.50 25.28 -1.20
C LYS A 227 6.69 24.61 -0.51
N TRP A 228 7.09 23.45 -1.00
CA TRP A 228 8.31 22.74 -0.61
C TRP A 228 8.53 21.53 -1.53
N VAL A 229 9.79 21.26 -1.94
CA VAL A 229 10.15 20.21 -2.88
C VAL A 229 9.72 18.81 -2.41
N PHE A 230 9.62 18.57 -1.12
CA PHE A 230 9.22 17.30 -0.52
C PHE A 230 7.76 16.91 -0.77
N TYR A 231 6.87 17.86 -1.02
CA TYR A 231 5.45 17.59 -1.29
C TYR A 231 5.21 17.02 -2.70
N TYR A 232 6.25 16.97 -3.53
CA TYR A 232 6.12 16.57 -4.92
C TYR A 232 6.78 15.23 -5.18
N THR A 233 6.15 14.46 -6.07
CA THR A 233 6.65 13.17 -6.54
C THR A 233 7.04 13.29 -8.02
N ILE A 234 8.06 12.55 -8.46
CA ILE A 234 8.40 12.45 -9.88
C ILE A 234 7.16 12.05 -10.68
N TRP A 235 6.91 12.68 -11.82
CA TRP A 235 5.72 12.56 -12.67
C TRP A 235 4.45 13.25 -12.15
N GLN A 236 4.48 13.89 -10.98
CA GLN A 236 3.30 14.63 -10.50
C GLN A 236 2.98 15.77 -11.46
N ARG A 237 1.68 15.88 -11.84
CA ARG A 237 1.14 16.94 -12.68
C ARG A 237 0.27 17.94 -11.89
N LYS A 238 -0.51 17.39 -10.95
CA LYS A 238 -1.47 18.21 -10.18
C LYS A 238 -0.76 19.02 -9.10
N TRP A 239 -1.34 20.18 -8.75
CA TRP A 239 -0.90 21.08 -7.68
C TRP A 239 0.47 21.77 -7.93
N LEU A 240 0.93 21.82 -9.16
CA LEU A 240 2.08 22.63 -9.54
C LEU A 240 1.74 24.12 -9.61
N GLU A 241 0.44 24.45 -9.71
CA GLU A 241 -0.11 25.83 -9.76
C GLU A 241 0.47 26.68 -10.91
N ILE A 242 1.01 26.04 -11.95
CA ILE A 242 1.56 26.69 -13.14
C ILE A 242 0.51 26.69 -14.23
N GLY A 243 0.05 27.88 -14.59
CA GLY A 243 -0.91 28.09 -15.67
C GLY A 243 -0.26 28.61 -16.96
N GLY A 244 -1.05 28.68 -18.05
CA GLY A 244 -0.66 29.35 -19.29
C GLY A 244 0.30 28.57 -20.22
N LEU A 245 0.61 27.32 -19.89
CA LEU A 245 1.45 26.47 -20.74
C LEU A 245 0.61 25.74 -21.80
N LYS A 246 1.20 25.56 -23.00
CA LYS A 246 0.54 24.86 -24.11
C LYS A 246 0.39 23.36 -23.87
N GLU A 247 1.33 22.76 -23.17
CA GLU A 247 1.38 21.31 -22.89
C GLU A 247 1.35 21.03 -21.38
N PRO A 248 0.85 19.85 -20.99
CA PRO A 248 0.93 19.41 -19.61
C PRO A 248 2.39 19.25 -19.16
N ILE A 249 2.68 19.78 -17.96
CA ILE A 249 3.99 19.64 -17.36
C ILE A 249 3.96 18.67 -16.17
N PHE A 250 5.09 18.05 -15.93
CA PHE A 250 5.31 17.03 -14.90
C PHE A 250 6.59 17.32 -14.14
N VAL A 251 6.65 16.89 -12.90
CA VAL A 251 7.90 16.90 -12.13
C VAL A 251 8.86 15.89 -12.75
N ILE A 252 10.03 16.33 -13.21
CA ILE A 252 11.08 15.49 -13.79
C ILE A 252 12.24 15.25 -12.83
N LYS A 253 12.53 16.22 -11.97
CA LYS A 253 13.64 16.12 -11.00
C LYS A 253 13.34 16.89 -9.73
N LYS A 254 13.87 16.41 -8.62
CA LYS A 254 13.89 17.09 -7.32
C LYS A 254 15.33 17.27 -6.86
N ASP A 255 15.75 18.48 -6.63
CA ASP A 255 17.02 18.79 -5.97
C ASP A 255 16.71 19.19 -4.53
N ILE A 256 16.95 18.25 -3.62
CA ILE A 256 16.58 18.40 -2.20
C ILE A 256 17.48 19.44 -1.52
N GLU A 257 18.79 19.45 -1.84
CA GLU A 257 19.75 20.34 -1.22
C GLU A 257 19.50 21.80 -1.61
N LYS A 258 19.24 22.02 -2.89
CA LYS A 258 18.93 23.36 -3.43
C LYS A 258 17.47 23.76 -3.28
N ASN A 259 16.61 22.82 -2.85
CA ASN A 259 15.17 22.99 -2.75
C ASN A 259 14.52 23.38 -4.10
N ILE A 260 15.01 22.84 -5.23
CA ILE A 260 14.54 23.14 -6.58
C ILE A 260 13.71 22.00 -7.12
N LEU A 261 12.56 22.34 -7.70
CA LEU A 261 11.71 21.42 -8.44
C LEU A 261 11.90 21.69 -9.95
N THR A 262 12.38 20.69 -10.70
CA THR A 262 12.47 20.79 -12.15
C THR A 262 11.25 20.14 -12.78
N VAL A 263 10.62 20.84 -13.72
CA VAL A 263 9.44 20.35 -14.45
C VAL A 263 9.71 20.32 -15.95
N GLY A 264 9.04 19.39 -16.63
CA GLY A 264 9.13 19.23 -18.07
C GLY A 264 7.86 18.64 -18.66
N THR A 265 7.85 18.38 -19.95
CA THR A 265 6.74 17.79 -20.70
C THR A 265 6.81 16.26 -20.68
N SER A 266 5.78 15.60 -21.13
CA SER A 266 5.78 14.12 -21.26
C SER A 266 6.80 13.58 -22.27
N SER A 267 7.40 14.43 -23.10
CA SER A 267 8.44 14.08 -24.08
C SER A 267 9.86 14.12 -23.50
N ASP A 268 10.04 14.64 -22.29
CA ASP A 268 11.37 14.73 -21.67
C ASP A 268 11.91 13.34 -21.34
N LEU A 269 13.08 13.03 -21.91
CA LEU A 269 13.71 11.71 -21.79
C LEU A 269 14.11 11.34 -20.36
N GLU A 270 14.37 12.32 -19.50
CA GLU A 270 14.68 12.12 -18.07
C GLU A 270 13.55 11.45 -17.30
N LEU A 271 12.33 11.49 -17.81
CA LEU A 271 11.17 10.82 -17.22
C LEU A 271 11.14 9.31 -17.46
N TYR A 272 12.00 8.80 -18.32
CA TYR A 272 11.96 7.41 -18.80
C TYR A 272 13.30 6.73 -18.61
N SER A 273 13.29 5.57 -17.97
CA SER A 273 14.43 4.67 -17.88
C SER A 273 14.01 3.22 -18.13
N ASP A 274 14.87 2.45 -18.76
CA ASP A 274 14.74 1.00 -18.86
C ASP A 274 15.56 0.26 -17.82
N TYR A 275 16.16 1.01 -16.88
CA TYR A 275 17.06 0.52 -15.86
C TYR A 275 16.74 1.15 -14.50
N LEU A 276 16.82 0.35 -13.44
CA LEU A 276 16.81 0.83 -12.06
C LEU A 276 17.72 -0.05 -11.19
N GLU A 277 18.26 0.53 -10.13
CA GLU A 277 18.99 -0.17 -9.07
C GLU A 277 18.07 -0.44 -7.86
N LEU A 278 18.46 -1.43 -7.06
CA LEU A 278 17.66 -1.92 -5.93
C LEU A 278 18.51 -1.92 -4.66
N LYS A 279 17.91 -1.49 -3.54
CA LYS A 279 18.62 -1.39 -2.24
C LYS A 279 18.53 -2.66 -1.41
N ASN A 280 17.32 -3.03 -1.04
CA ASN A 280 17.05 -4.13 -0.11
C ASN A 280 16.26 -5.23 -0.81
N ILE A 281 16.61 -6.47 -0.53
CA ILE A 281 15.96 -7.65 -1.10
C ILE A 281 15.08 -8.28 -0.04
N HIS A 282 13.88 -8.65 -0.43
CA HIS A 282 12.96 -9.44 0.35
C HIS A 282 12.40 -10.59 -0.51
N PHE A 283 12.73 -11.82 -0.17
CA PHE A 283 12.19 -13.01 -0.81
C PHE A 283 10.96 -13.50 -0.03
N LEU A 284 9.85 -13.69 -0.71
CA LEU A 284 8.62 -14.15 -0.06
C LEU A 284 8.62 -15.65 0.19
N SER A 285 9.07 -16.44 -0.79
CA SER A 285 8.95 -17.91 -0.74
C SER A 285 10.26 -18.66 -0.92
N LYS A 286 11.07 -18.29 -1.90
CA LYS A 286 12.36 -18.95 -2.19
C LYS A 286 13.33 -17.98 -2.85
N GLU A 287 14.62 -18.28 -2.72
CA GLU A 287 15.66 -17.56 -3.46
C GLU A 287 15.48 -17.73 -4.96
N ILE A 288 15.82 -16.67 -5.70
CA ILE A 288 15.74 -16.62 -7.16
C ILE A 288 17.14 -16.74 -7.73
N SER A 289 17.33 -17.68 -8.67
CA SER A 289 18.59 -17.77 -9.42
C SER A 289 18.69 -16.65 -10.44
N LEU A 290 19.83 -15.98 -10.51
CA LEU A 290 20.08 -14.89 -11.43
C LEU A 290 20.90 -15.33 -12.65
N PRO A 291 20.71 -14.70 -13.83
CA PRO A 291 19.69 -13.72 -14.15
C PRO A 291 18.27 -14.31 -14.14
N PHE A 292 17.26 -13.49 -13.78
CA PHE A 292 15.88 -13.93 -13.66
C PHE A 292 14.93 -13.06 -14.49
N GLU A 293 14.18 -13.68 -15.40
CA GLU A 293 13.12 -13.03 -16.16
C GLU A 293 11.82 -13.02 -15.34
N ALA A 294 11.18 -11.87 -15.23
CA ALA A 294 9.97 -11.68 -14.44
C ALA A 294 9.00 -10.68 -15.05
N LYS A 295 7.76 -10.77 -14.63
CA LYS A 295 6.79 -9.69 -14.70
C LYS A 295 7.03 -8.74 -13.52
N VAL A 296 7.21 -7.46 -13.78
CA VAL A 296 7.62 -6.50 -12.77
C VAL A 296 6.61 -5.36 -12.65
N LYS A 297 6.29 -4.96 -11.41
CA LYS A 297 5.54 -3.75 -11.09
C LYS A 297 6.37 -2.84 -10.19
N ILE A 298 6.50 -1.57 -10.57
CA ILE A 298 7.20 -0.55 -9.77
C ILE A 298 6.23 0.45 -9.11
N ARG A 299 4.93 0.21 -9.23
CA ARG A 299 3.85 0.96 -8.57
C ARG A 299 2.53 0.21 -8.65
N TYR A 300 1.67 0.50 -7.72
CA TYR A 300 0.30 0.00 -7.71
C TYR A 300 -0.45 0.41 -8.99
N ARG A 301 -1.31 -0.44 -9.50
CA ARG A 301 -2.09 -0.26 -10.75
C ARG A 301 -1.25 -0.14 -12.05
N GLN A 302 0.03 -0.43 -12.00
CA GLN A 302 0.80 -0.59 -13.22
C GLN A 302 0.49 -1.97 -13.82
N SER A 303 0.34 -2.05 -15.13
CA SER A 303 0.36 -3.32 -15.85
C SER A 303 1.74 -3.97 -15.70
N ASP A 304 1.79 -5.28 -15.77
CA ASP A 304 3.04 -6.04 -15.74
C ASP A 304 4.01 -5.57 -16.82
N GLN A 305 5.27 -5.43 -16.44
CA GLN A 305 6.37 -5.08 -17.33
C GLN A 305 7.36 -6.24 -17.38
N LYS A 306 7.72 -6.70 -18.55
CA LYS A 306 8.77 -7.70 -18.72
C LYS A 306 10.12 -7.08 -18.39
N ALA A 307 10.88 -7.75 -17.55
CA ALA A 307 12.20 -7.29 -17.15
C ALA A 307 13.09 -8.45 -16.71
N ILE A 308 14.39 -8.19 -16.69
CA ILE A 308 15.42 -9.11 -16.18
C ILE A 308 15.96 -8.50 -14.89
N LEU A 309 15.99 -9.30 -13.84
CA LEU A 309 16.70 -9.03 -12.61
C LEU A 309 18.07 -9.67 -12.68
N ASP A 310 19.12 -8.93 -12.35
CA ASP A 310 20.50 -9.43 -12.30
C ASP A 310 21.35 -8.61 -11.32
N ILE A 311 22.62 -8.98 -11.19
CA ILE A 311 23.63 -8.29 -10.38
C ILE A 311 24.67 -7.66 -11.32
N ASN A 312 24.97 -6.37 -11.11
CA ASN A 312 26.01 -5.67 -11.85
C ASN A 312 27.44 -5.99 -11.30
N PRO A 313 28.53 -5.58 -11.98
CA PRO A 313 29.88 -5.82 -11.52
C PRO A 313 30.19 -5.23 -10.14
N ASP A 314 29.45 -4.24 -9.67
CA ASP A 314 29.59 -3.62 -8.35
C ASP A 314 28.75 -4.34 -7.27
N TRP A 315 28.24 -5.54 -7.57
CA TRP A 315 27.43 -6.36 -6.69
C TRP A 315 26.11 -5.72 -6.26
N LYS A 316 25.57 -4.80 -7.08
CA LYS A 316 24.26 -4.23 -6.88
C LYS A 316 23.23 -4.94 -7.74
N TYR A 317 22.07 -5.20 -7.15
CA TYR A 317 20.93 -5.71 -7.91
C TYR A 317 20.36 -4.62 -8.81
N PHE A 318 20.02 -5.00 -10.03
CA PHE A 318 19.37 -4.10 -10.98
C PHE A 318 18.25 -4.79 -11.75
N VAL A 319 17.37 -3.99 -12.29
CA VAL A 319 16.29 -4.43 -13.20
C VAL A 319 16.47 -3.74 -14.53
N LYS A 320 16.52 -4.53 -15.59
CA LYS A 320 16.51 -4.09 -16.96
C LYS A 320 15.16 -4.42 -17.60
N PHE A 321 14.39 -3.39 -17.94
CA PHE A 321 13.09 -3.54 -18.57
C PHE A 321 13.23 -3.71 -20.09
N GLU A 322 12.33 -4.48 -20.71
CA GLU A 322 12.21 -4.57 -22.17
C GLU A 322 11.86 -3.21 -22.78
N ASN A 323 10.97 -2.45 -22.13
CA ASN A 323 10.56 -1.11 -22.55
C ASN A 323 10.86 -0.09 -21.47
N LYS A 324 11.20 1.15 -21.86
CA LYS A 324 11.42 2.24 -20.93
C LYS A 324 10.21 2.47 -20.01
N GLN A 325 10.47 2.54 -18.73
CA GLN A 325 9.48 2.83 -17.71
C GLN A 325 9.49 4.30 -17.36
N ARG A 326 8.29 4.88 -17.23
CA ARG A 326 8.14 6.27 -16.79
C ARG A 326 8.10 6.37 -15.28
N ALA A 327 8.57 7.49 -14.74
CA ALA A 327 8.38 7.85 -13.34
C ALA A 327 8.87 6.79 -12.35
N ILE A 328 10.05 6.26 -12.56
CA ILE A 328 10.73 5.44 -11.56
C ILE A 328 11.00 6.34 -10.35
N ALA A 329 10.48 5.96 -9.20
CA ALA A 329 10.60 6.74 -7.98
C ALA A 329 11.38 5.94 -6.93
N SER A 330 12.44 6.56 -6.40
CA SER A 330 13.20 5.98 -5.30
C SER A 330 12.31 5.70 -4.10
N TRP A 331 12.62 4.61 -3.39
CA TRP A 331 11.90 4.12 -2.22
C TRP A 331 10.49 3.58 -2.48
N GLN A 332 10.05 3.53 -3.71
CA GLN A 332 8.93 2.68 -4.09
C GLN A 332 9.37 1.21 -4.17
N ILE A 333 8.42 0.32 -4.17
CA ILE A 333 8.70 -1.11 -4.25
C ILE A 333 8.71 -1.58 -5.70
N CYS A 334 9.70 -2.37 -6.04
CA CYS A 334 9.77 -3.16 -7.25
C CYS A 334 9.32 -4.59 -6.88
N ALA A 335 8.16 -5.02 -7.36
CA ALA A 335 7.60 -6.33 -7.07
C ALA A 335 7.75 -7.26 -8.29
N PHE A 336 8.19 -8.50 -8.05
CA PHE A 336 8.53 -9.50 -9.06
C PHE A 336 7.55 -10.65 -9.02
N TYR A 337 6.95 -10.94 -10.15
CA TYR A 337 5.98 -12.01 -10.34
C TYR A 337 6.47 -12.98 -11.40
N ASP A 338 6.18 -14.26 -11.19
CA ASP A 338 6.42 -15.29 -12.22
C ASP A 338 5.31 -15.30 -13.28
N GLU A 339 5.41 -16.22 -14.23
CA GLU A 339 4.43 -16.42 -15.30
C GLU A 339 3.04 -16.81 -14.79
N ASN A 340 2.95 -17.43 -13.62
CA ASN A 340 1.72 -17.87 -12.97
C ASN A 340 1.14 -16.83 -11.99
N ASP A 341 1.68 -15.60 -11.99
CA ASP A 341 1.29 -14.48 -11.13
C ASP A 341 1.57 -14.66 -9.64
N PHE A 342 2.49 -15.54 -9.28
CA PHE A 342 3.03 -15.63 -7.92
C PHE A 342 4.03 -14.51 -7.67
N LEU A 343 3.86 -13.80 -6.56
CA LEU A 343 4.81 -12.81 -6.08
C LEU A 343 6.01 -13.54 -5.44
N LEU A 344 7.15 -13.45 -6.08
CA LEU A 344 8.36 -14.16 -5.68
C LEU A 344 9.21 -13.36 -4.72
N ALA A 345 9.36 -12.07 -5.01
CA ALA A 345 10.23 -11.19 -4.26
C ALA A 345 9.86 -9.73 -4.48
N SER A 346 10.41 -8.87 -3.65
CA SER A 346 10.30 -7.43 -3.79
C SER A 346 11.57 -6.72 -3.33
N TRP A 347 11.80 -5.52 -3.88
CA TRP A 347 12.94 -4.69 -3.54
C TRP A 347 12.53 -3.22 -3.44
N VAL A 348 13.28 -2.49 -2.62
CA VAL A 348 13.19 -1.03 -2.60
C VAL A 348 14.02 -0.47 -3.75
N ILE A 349 13.44 0.38 -4.56
CA ILE A 349 14.12 1.11 -5.66
C ILE A 349 15.07 2.12 -5.04
N ASP A 350 16.33 2.16 -5.55
CA ASP A 350 17.37 3.09 -5.07
C ASP A 350 17.15 4.53 -5.52
#